data_caebf6f7e18ce15aeaabb76adc777aea
#
_entry.id   caebf6f7e18ce15aeaabb76adc777aea
#
_cell.length_a   1.000
_cell.length_b   1.000
_cell.length_c   1.000
_cell.angle_alpha   90.00
_cell.angle_beta   90.00
_cell.angle_gamma   90.00
#
_symmetry.space_group_name_H-M   'P 1'
#
loop_
_entity.id
_entity.type
_entity.pdbx_description
1 polymer ?
#
loop_
_entity_poly.entity_id
_entity_poly.type
_entity_poly.pdbx_seq_one_letter_code
_entity_poly.pdbx_strand_id
1 'polypeptide(L)'
;MVHLLTFFFLPITTLVPEGGYAQYKSSFWKDFWHLNVAMMTSNNALIPDPDKEDVLASKPGQWPLLAVGLRMCGWGDEAIKFYLLGNPIVWWGGALSLAVFAVTTCVYIVRRQRKFQDISPVEWDQFQMTGKLLVGGWFLHYIPFCIMGRVTYLHHYFPALYFSLLLFSYVLDHFLARASARTRTMVWSVAFAAVGFTFLFFWDTSYGIRGSANETMKARQWRAAWNIIDDHKPNTAF
;
A
#
# COMPACT_ATOMS: atom_id res chain seq x y z
N MET A 1 -15.06 4.40 -8.20
CA MET A 1 -14.81 4.94 -9.54
C MET A 1 -14.26 3.89 -10.50
N VAL A 2 -13.25 3.10 -10.12
CA VAL A 2 -12.69 2.01 -10.95
C VAL A 2 -13.77 0.98 -11.35
N HIS A 3 -14.64 0.58 -10.42
CA HIS A 3 -15.72 -0.38 -10.70
C HIS A 3 -16.76 0.11 -11.69
N LEU A 4 -17.02 1.42 -11.74
CA LEU A 4 -17.95 2.00 -12.71
C LEU A 4 -17.38 1.92 -14.14
N LEU A 5 -16.07 2.17 -14.29
CA LEU A 5 -15.38 2.07 -15.58
C LEU A 5 -15.28 0.61 -16.05
N THR A 6 -15.01 -0.33 -15.14
CA THR A 6 -14.95 -1.76 -15.46
C THR A 6 -16.31 -2.26 -15.95
N PHE A 7 -17.40 -1.77 -15.37
CA PHE A 7 -18.75 -2.13 -15.77
C PHE A 7 -19.10 -1.66 -17.20
N PHE A 8 -18.59 -0.48 -17.61
CA PHE A 8 -18.80 0.03 -18.96
C PHE A 8 -17.97 -0.68 -20.03
N PHE A 9 -16.82 -1.23 -19.67
CA PHE A 9 -15.87 -1.83 -20.62
C PHE A 9 -15.89 -3.37 -20.62
N LEU A 10 -16.52 -4.03 -19.65
CA LEU A 10 -16.75 -5.46 -19.70
C LEU A 10 -17.92 -5.75 -20.65
N PRO A 11 -17.68 -6.42 -21.78
CA PRO A 11 -18.80 -6.85 -22.61
C PRO A 11 -19.71 -7.77 -21.81
N ILE A 12 -21.01 -7.53 -21.89
CA ILE A 12 -22.09 -8.27 -21.21
C ILE A 12 -22.02 -9.79 -21.49
N THR A 13 -21.24 -10.18 -22.48
CA THR A 13 -20.99 -11.57 -22.89
C THR A 13 -20.26 -12.43 -21.86
N THR A 14 -19.61 -11.86 -20.85
CA THR A 14 -18.89 -12.63 -19.83
C THR A 14 -19.77 -13.16 -18.69
N LEU A 15 -21.03 -12.75 -18.65
CA LEU A 15 -22.01 -13.19 -17.63
C LEU A 15 -23.01 -14.23 -18.14
N VAL A 16 -22.81 -14.76 -19.35
CA VAL A 16 -23.68 -15.79 -19.93
C VAL A 16 -23.16 -17.16 -19.51
N PRO A 17 -23.93 -18.00 -18.79
CA PRO A 17 -23.58 -19.39 -18.57
C PRO A 17 -23.47 -20.14 -19.92
N GLU A 18 -22.51 -21.03 -20.03
CA GLU A 18 -22.34 -21.89 -21.20
C GLU A 18 -23.67 -22.53 -21.59
N GLY A 19 -24.24 -22.18 -22.74
CA GLY A 19 -25.39 -22.85 -23.34
C GLY A 19 -26.55 -22.00 -23.85
N GLY A 20 -26.56 -20.70 -23.72
CA GLY A 20 -27.69 -19.93 -24.19
C GLY A 20 -27.39 -18.48 -24.52
N TYR A 21 -27.41 -18.15 -25.80
CA TYR A 21 -27.47 -16.74 -26.28
C TYR A 21 -28.89 -16.17 -26.04
N ALA A 22 -29.29 -16.07 -24.78
CA ALA A 22 -30.41 -15.21 -24.43
C ALA A 22 -29.87 -13.78 -24.37
N GLN A 23 -30.31 -12.92 -25.28
CA GLN A 23 -30.10 -11.48 -25.18
C GLN A 23 -30.78 -10.99 -23.89
N TYR A 24 -30.03 -11.03 -22.79
CA TYR A 24 -30.48 -10.45 -21.53
C TYR A 24 -30.45 -8.93 -21.68
N LYS A 25 -31.63 -8.37 -21.93
CA LYS A 25 -31.84 -6.92 -21.87
C LYS A 25 -31.90 -6.53 -20.40
N SER A 26 -30.74 -6.54 -19.74
CA SER A 26 -30.67 -6.19 -18.33
C SER A 26 -30.72 -4.67 -18.17
N SER A 27 -31.34 -4.21 -17.09
CA SER A 27 -31.33 -2.81 -16.72
C SER A 27 -30.01 -2.50 -16.04
N PHE A 28 -29.25 -1.49 -16.51
CA PHE A 28 -27.99 -1.05 -15.94
C PHE A 28 -28.06 -0.93 -14.39
N TRP A 29 -29.09 -0.29 -13.88
CA TRP A 29 -29.25 -0.08 -12.43
C TRP A 29 -29.50 -1.37 -11.65
N LYS A 30 -30.23 -2.30 -12.23
CA LYS A 30 -30.46 -3.62 -11.63
C LYS A 30 -29.16 -4.41 -11.56
N ASP A 31 -28.38 -4.43 -12.63
CA ASP A 31 -27.14 -5.18 -12.70
C ASP A 31 -26.05 -4.53 -11.86
N PHE A 32 -26.00 -3.20 -11.85
CA PHE A 32 -25.10 -2.43 -10.96
C PHE A 32 -25.36 -2.79 -9.49
N TRP A 33 -26.64 -2.81 -9.08
CA TRP A 33 -27.01 -3.18 -7.71
C TRP A 33 -26.68 -4.63 -7.40
N HIS A 34 -27.04 -5.55 -8.28
CA HIS A 34 -26.72 -6.97 -8.13
C HIS A 34 -25.22 -7.22 -8.01
N LEU A 35 -24.42 -6.58 -8.85
CA LEU A 35 -22.97 -6.70 -8.81
C LEU A 35 -22.41 -6.20 -7.46
N ASN A 36 -22.86 -5.05 -6.99
CA ASN A 36 -22.40 -4.53 -5.70
C ASN A 36 -22.80 -5.44 -4.52
N VAL A 37 -24.02 -5.97 -4.53
CA VAL A 37 -24.45 -6.94 -3.51
C VAL A 37 -23.65 -8.23 -3.59
N ALA A 38 -23.41 -8.77 -4.79
CA ALA A 38 -22.60 -9.97 -4.99
C ALA A 38 -21.15 -9.76 -4.51
N MET A 39 -20.55 -8.61 -4.84
CA MET A 39 -19.20 -8.24 -4.38
C MET A 39 -19.15 -8.13 -2.85
N MET A 40 -20.15 -7.51 -2.22
CA MET A 40 -20.24 -7.38 -0.78
C MET A 40 -20.39 -8.75 -0.11
N THR A 41 -21.24 -9.61 -0.65
CA THR A 41 -21.45 -10.98 -0.16
C THR A 41 -20.19 -11.82 -0.30
N SER A 42 -19.53 -11.78 -1.46
CA SER A 42 -18.26 -12.49 -1.68
C SER A 42 -17.15 -11.98 -0.76
N ASN A 43 -17.08 -10.69 -0.52
CA ASN A 43 -16.12 -10.12 0.42
C ASN A 43 -16.35 -10.62 1.86
N ASN A 44 -17.60 -10.72 2.28
CA ASN A 44 -17.95 -11.18 3.62
C ASN A 44 -17.78 -12.70 3.80
N ALA A 45 -17.72 -13.47 2.72
CA ALA A 45 -17.47 -14.90 2.75
C ALA A 45 -15.99 -15.28 2.94
N LEU A 46 -15.06 -14.33 2.77
CA LEU A 46 -13.62 -14.54 2.96
C LEU A 46 -13.21 -14.44 4.43
N ILE A 47 -13.85 -15.26 5.27
CA ILE A 47 -13.51 -15.34 6.71
C ILE A 47 -12.24 -16.17 6.85
N PRO A 48 -11.28 -15.78 7.74
CA PRO A 48 -10.12 -16.60 8.03
C PRO A 48 -10.55 -17.96 8.58
N ASP A 49 -10.03 -19.02 7.97
CA ASP A 49 -10.23 -20.37 8.48
C ASP A 49 -9.30 -20.59 9.70
N PRO A 50 -9.82 -20.86 10.90
CA PRO A 50 -8.99 -21.04 12.09
C PRO A 50 -8.08 -22.27 11.99
N ASP A 51 -8.46 -23.27 11.18
CA ASP A 51 -7.73 -24.53 11.03
C ASP A 51 -6.72 -24.50 9.88
N LYS A 52 -6.75 -23.44 9.06
CA LYS A 52 -5.89 -23.31 7.89
C LYS A 52 -5.27 -21.91 7.83
N GLU A 53 -4.04 -21.80 8.33
CA GLU A 53 -3.30 -20.55 8.27
C GLU A 53 -2.95 -20.19 6.81
N ASP A 54 -3.44 -19.04 6.34
CA ASP A 54 -3.04 -18.50 5.06
C ASP A 54 -1.70 -17.78 5.20
N VAL A 55 -0.64 -18.45 4.75
CA VAL A 55 0.74 -17.96 4.81
C VAL A 55 0.94 -16.62 4.07
N LEU A 56 0.04 -16.28 3.14
CA LEU A 56 0.09 -15.04 2.37
C LEU A 56 -0.66 -13.90 3.05
N ALA A 57 -1.53 -14.21 4.01
CA ALA A 57 -2.31 -13.21 4.73
C ALA A 57 -1.42 -12.31 5.58
N SER A 58 -1.83 -11.06 5.71
CA SER A 58 -1.14 -10.09 6.57
C SER A 58 -2.14 -9.17 7.25
N LYS A 59 -1.83 -8.80 8.49
CA LYS A 59 -2.69 -7.92 9.29
C LYS A 59 -2.44 -6.45 8.93
N PRO A 60 -3.48 -5.60 8.93
CA PRO A 60 -3.35 -4.18 8.60
C PRO A 60 -2.26 -3.45 9.39
N GLY A 61 -2.11 -3.74 10.69
CA GLY A 61 -1.06 -3.13 11.52
C GLY A 61 0.38 -3.38 11.07
N GLN A 62 0.60 -4.36 10.20
CA GLN A 62 1.92 -4.69 9.65
C GLN A 62 2.29 -3.85 8.42
N TRP A 63 1.29 -3.28 7.73
CA TRP A 63 1.48 -2.66 6.42
C TRP A 63 2.21 -1.31 6.45
N PRO A 64 1.88 -0.36 7.34
CA PRO A 64 2.56 0.95 7.32
C PRO A 64 4.07 0.85 7.54
N LEU A 65 4.51 -0.16 8.28
CA LEU A 65 5.92 -0.38 8.60
C LEU A 65 6.59 -1.39 7.66
N LEU A 66 5.89 -1.85 6.60
CA LEU A 66 6.39 -2.89 5.70
C LEU A 66 6.96 -4.08 6.49
N ALA A 67 6.20 -4.53 7.49
CA ALA A 67 6.67 -5.60 8.38
C ALA A 67 6.69 -6.95 7.68
N VAL A 68 5.83 -7.14 6.68
CA VAL A 68 5.70 -8.35 5.87
C VAL A 68 5.71 -7.99 4.39
N GLY A 69 6.11 -8.93 3.55
CA GLY A 69 5.91 -8.87 2.10
C GLY A 69 4.90 -9.93 1.66
N LEU A 70 4.70 -10.05 0.36
CA LEU A 70 3.73 -10.98 -0.21
C LEU A 70 4.37 -11.78 -1.36
N ARG A 71 4.42 -13.10 -1.22
CA ARG A 71 4.80 -14.00 -2.32
C ARG A 71 3.71 -13.98 -3.39
N MET A 72 4.11 -13.70 -4.62
CA MET A 72 3.22 -13.71 -5.78
C MET A 72 3.50 -14.97 -6.60
N CYS A 73 2.45 -15.64 -7.06
CA CYS A 73 2.57 -16.88 -7.84
C CYS A 73 3.17 -18.08 -7.09
N GLY A 74 3.31 -19.21 -7.80
CA GLY A 74 3.93 -20.41 -7.23
C GLY A 74 5.45 -20.24 -7.03
N TRP A 75 5.95 -20.74 -5.90
CA TRP A 75 7.36 -20.66 -5.50
C TRP A 75 8.09 -22.01 -5.62
N GLY A 76 7.70 -22.83 -6.62
CA GLY A 76 8.42 -24.07 -6.94
C GLY A 76 9.87 -23.83 -7.39
N ASP A 77 10.71 -24.87 -7.32
CA ASP A 77 12.16 -24.75 -7.57
C ASP A 77 12.50 -24.26 -8.97
N GLU A 78 11.73 -24.62 -9.98
CA GLU A 78 11.94 -24.22 -11.37
C GLU A 78 11.15 -22.97 -11.78
N ALA A 79 10.30 -22.43 -10.90
CA ALA A 79 9.48 -21.27 -11.20
C ALA A 79 10.25 -19.96 -11.06
N ILE A 80 9.93 -18.99 -11.91
CA ILE A 80 10.34 -17.59 -11.70
C ILE A 80 9.49 -17.05 -10.54
N LYS A 81 10.15 -16.64 -9.46
CA LYS A 81 9.50 -16.21 -8.23
C LYS A 81 9.34 -14.70 -8.24
N PHE A 82 8.15 -14.22 -7.93
CA PHE A 82 7.85 -12.80 -7.76
C PHE A 82 7.50 -12.52 -6.31
N TYR A 83 8.00 -11.41 -5.80
CA TYR A 83 7.78 -11.02 -4.43
C TYR A 83 7.34 -9.56 -4.35
N LEU A 84 6.16 -9.32 -3.81
CA LEU A 84 5.65 -7.97 -3.59
C LEU A 84 6.29 -7.41 -2.31
N LEU A 85 7.33 -6.62 -2.51
CA LEU A 85 7.97 -5.83 -1.47
C LEU A 85 7.93 -4.36 -1.92
N GLY A 86 7.33 -3.51 -1.10
CA GLY A 86 7.39 -2.08 -1.36
C GLY A 86 8.82 -1.56 -1.22
N ASN A 87 9.13 -0.46 -1.90
CA ASN A 87 10.41 0.21 -1.68
C ASN A 87 10.49 0.70 -0.22
N PRO A 88 11.44 0.20 0.60
CA PRO A 88 11.48 0.53 2.04
C PRO A 88 11.60 2.02 2.33
N ILE A 89 12.38 2.77 1.54
CA ILE A 89 12.55 4.23 1.73
C ILE A 89 11.23 4.96 1.55
N VAL A 90 10.50 4.60 0.50
CA VAL A 90 9.21 5.17 0.17
C VAL A 90 8.18 4.82 1.23
N TRP A 91 8.14 3.57 1.66
CA TRP A 91 7.16 3.04 2.61
C TRP A 91 7.35 3.63 4.01
N TRP A 92 8.59 3.56 4.52
CA TRP A 92 8.92 4.11 5.84
C TRP A 92 8.87 5.63 5.86
N GLY A 93 9.27 6.28 4.76
CA GLY A 93 9.12 7.74 4.59
C GLY A 93 7.66 8.17 4.66
N GLY A 94 6.76 7.45 3.98
CA GLY A 94 5.32 7.67 4.06
C GLY A 94 4.77 7.49 5.48
N ALA A 95 5.11 6.40 6.16
CA ALA A 95 4.70 6.17 7.54
C ALA A 95 5.26 7.24 8.51
N LEU A 96 6.52 7.61 8.35
CA LEU A 96 7.16 8.66 9.14
C LEU A 96 6.49 10.01 8.92
N SER A 97 6.09 10.33 7.69
CA SER A 97 5.44 11.61 7.37
C SER A 97 4.12 11.83 8.10
N LEU A 98 3.35 10.75 8.33
CA LEU A 98 2.13 10.81 9.15
C LEU A 98 2.43 11.27 10.58
N ALA A 99 3.45 10.66 11.20
CA ALA A 99 3.88 11.04 12.55
C ALA A 99 4.45 12.45 12.59
N VAL A 100 5.33 12.81 11.64
CA VAL A 100 5.93 14.15 11.55
C VAL A 100 4.86 15.21 11.34
N PHE A 101 3.90 14.99 10.46
CA PHE A 101 2.78 15.91 10.26
C PHE A 101 1.97 16.12 11.55
N ALA A 102 1.63 15.04 12.25
CA ALA A 102 0.87 15.11 13.52
C ALA A 102 1.67 15.92 14.57
N VAL A 103 2.94 15.59 14.78
CA VAL A 103 3.81 16.30 15.74
C VAL A 103 3.96 17.77 15.36
N THR A 104 4.23 18.08 14.10
CA THR A 104 4.37 19.45 13.60
C THR A 104 3.09 20.25 13.82
N THR A 105 1.93 19.66 13.52
CA THR A 105 0.63 20.26 13.77
C THR A 105 0.44 20.56 15.26
N CYS A 106 0.73 19.63 16.15
CA CYS A 106 0.66 19.83 17.60
C CYS A 106 1.59 20.96 18.06
N VAL A 107 2.83 20.97 17.59
CA VAL A 107 3.79 22.02 17.91
C VAL A 107 3.28 23.39 17.47
N TYR A 108 2.81 23.52 16.24
CA TYR A 108 2.27 24.80 15.75
C TYR A 108 1.03 25.24 16.53
N ILE A 109 0.12 24.34 16.90
CA ILE A 109 -1.05 24.67 17.73
C ILE A 109 -0.60 25.24 19.08
N VAL A 110 0.31 24.55 19.79
CA VAL A 110 0.81 25.00 21.11
C VAL A 110 1.52 26.33 20.99
N ARG A 111 2.35 26.52 19.98
CA ARG A 111 3.08 27.78 19.76
C ARG A 111 2.14 28.93 19.41
N ARG A 112 1.11 28.72 18.58
CA ARG A 112 0.08 29.72 18.27
C ARG A 112 -0.71 30.12 19.51
N GLN A 113 -1.08 29.16 20.39
CA GLN A 113 -1.72 29.46 21.67
C GLN A 113 -0.86 30.37 22.56
N ARG A 114 0.47 30.23 22.45
CA ARG A 114 1.44 31.08 23.15
C ARG A 114 1.81 32.35 22.38
N LYS A 115 1.03 32.71 21.32
CA LYS A 115 1.20 33.89 20.47
C LYS A 115 2.48 33.93 19.65
N PHE A 116 3.18 32.80 19.46
CA PHE A 116 4.27 32.70 18.48
C PHE A 116 3.69 32.60 17.06
N GLN A 117 4.35 33.31 16.12
CA GLN A 117 3.98 33.30 14.70
C GLN A 117 5.12 32.67 13.88
N ASP A 118 5.19 31.36 13.86
CA ASP A 118 6.24 30.63 13.12
C ASP A 118 5.98 30.66 11.61
N ILE A 119 4.71 30.65 11.23
CA ILE A 119 4.22 30.68 9.85
C ILE A 119 3.05 31.67 9.76
N SER A 120 2.87 32.25 8.58
CA SER A 120 1.75 33.15 8.32
C SER A 120 0.39 32.45 8.46
N PRO A 121 -0.71 33.19 8.70
CA PRO A 121 -2.05 32.60 8.75
C PRO A 121 -2.41 31.83 7.46
N VAL A 122 -2.02 32.34 6.31
CA VAL A 122 -2.28 31.70 5.00
C VAL A 122 -1.49 30.39 4.88
N GLU A 123 -0.20 30.37 5.24
CA GLU A 123 0.61 29.15 5.23
C GLU A 123 0.06 28.12 6.22
N TRP A 124 -0.43 28.56 7.38
CA TRP A 124 -1.08 27.67 8.34
C TRP A 124 -2.34 27.00 7.76
N ASP A 125 -3.21 27.79 7.14
CA ASP A 125 -4.45 27.26 6.58
C ASP A 125 -4.19 26.29 5.44
N GLN A 126 -3.21 26.62 4.57
CA GLN A 126 -2.75 25.70 3.52
C GLN A 126 -2.14 24.42 4.10
N PHE A 127 -1.29 24.54 5.13
CA PHE A 127 -0.67 23.40 5.79
C PHE A 127 -1.72 22.47 6.39
N GLN A 128 -2.69 23.03 7.10
CA GLN A 128 -3.76 22.26 7.73
C GLN A 128 -4.72 21.65 6.70
N MET A 129 -5.12 22.41 5.69
CA MET A 129 -6.07 21.93 4.67
C MET A 129 -5.47 20.77 3.88
N THR A 130 -4.27 20.94 3.34
CA THR A 130 -3.59 19.92 2.55
C THR A 130 -3.27 18.68 3.38
N GLY A 131 -2.70 18.87 4.58
CA GLY A 131 -2.35 17.77 5.45
C GLY A 131 -3.56 16.98 5.93
N LYS A 132 -4.65 17.66 6.31
CA LYS A 132 -5.91 16.99 6.71
C LYS A 132 -6.52 16.20 5.56
N LEU A 133 -6.47 16.73 4.33
CA LEU A 133 -6.95 16.02 3.14
C LEU A 133 -6.15 14.72 2.93
N LEU A 134 -4.83 14.79 3.00
CA LEU A 134 -3.95 13.65 2.76
C LEU A 134 -4.03 12.62 3.89
N VAL A 135 -3.99 13.07 5.14
CA VAL A 135 -4.17 12.19 6.31
C VAL A 135 -5.57 11.58 6.34
N GLY A 136 -6.60 12.37 6.03
CA GLY A 136 -7.99 11.88 5.92
C GLY A 136 -8.13 10.84 4.82
N GLY A 137 -7.53 11.06 3.65
CA GLY A 137 -7.48 10.09 2.57
C GLY A 137 -6.78 8.80 2.99
N TRP A 138 -5.65 8.89 3.71
CA TRP A 138 -4.96 7.74 4.26
C TRP A 138 -5.87 6.94 5.23
N PHE A 139 -6.50 7.63 6.19
CA PHE A 139 -7.40 7.00 7.16
C PHE A 139 -8.60 6.32 6.49
N LEU A 140 -9.25 6.99 5.55
CA LEU A 140 -10.42 6.45 4.85
C LEU A 140 -10.11 5.17 4.06
N HIS A 141 -8.88 5.02 3.59
CA HIS A 141 -8.46 3.83 2.85
C HIS A 141 -7.79 2.76 3.72
N TYR A 142 -7.40 3.08 4.95
CA TYR A 142 -6.72 2.16 5.86
C TYR A 142 -7.67 1.57 6.90
N ILE A 143 -8.49 2.40 7.57
CA ILE A 143 -9.36 1.98 8.67
C ILE A 143 -10.35 0.87 8.28
N PRO A 144 -10.98 0.87 7.09
CA PRO A 144 -11.89 -0.20 6.72
C PRO A 144 -11.26 -1.59 6.85
N PHE A 145 -9.99 -1.73 6.47
CA PHE A 145 -9.27 -2.99 6.60
C PHE A 145 -8.96 -3.38 8.05
N CYS A 146 -8.84 -2.41 8.95
CA CYS A 146 -8.63 -2.69 10.38
C CYS A 146 -9.90 -3.21 11.05
N ILE A 147 -11.08 -2.88 10.50
CA ILE A 147 -12.39 -3.25 11.06
C ILE A 147 -12.93 -4.53 10.43
N MET A 148 -12.55 -4.80 9.17
CA MET A 148 -13.01 -5.99 8.45
C MET A 148 -12.45 -7.27 9.08
N GLY A 149 -13.34 -8.22 9.40
CA GLY A 149 -12.99 -9.55 9.88
C GLY A 149 -12.61 -10.56 8.79
N ARG A 150 -12.13 -10.11 7.62
CA ARG A 150 -11.76 -10.97 6.49
C ARG A 150 -10.25 -11.15 6.37
N VAL A 151 -9.85 -12.14 5.58
CA VAL A 151 -8.45 -12.30 5.16
C VAL A 151 -8.00 -11.06 4.41
N THR A 152 -6.87 -10.50 4.81
CA THR A 152 -6.29 -9.29 4.22
C THR A 152 -4.85 -9.52 3.79
N TYR A 153 -4.39 -8.74 2.81
CA TYR A 153 -3.07 -8.87 2.20
C TYR A 153 -2.41 -7.50 2.06
N LEU A 154 -1.09 -7.46 1.95
CA LEU A 154 -0.28 -6.24 1.84
C LEU A 154 -0.75 -5.27 0.74
N HIS A 155 -1.22 -5.78 -0.39
CA HIS A 155 -1.66 -4.94 -1.51
C HIS A 155 -2.90 -4.09 -1.22
N HIS A 156 -3.70 -4.45 -0.21
CA HIS A 156 -4.83 -3.62 0.23
C HIS A 156 -4.38 -2.27 0.80
N TYR A 157 -3.11 -2.15 1.19
CA TYR A 157 -2.55 -0.89 1.69
C TYR A 157 -2.23 0.13 0.59
N PHE A 158 -2.17 -0.24 -0.68
CA PHE A 158 -1.75 0.66 -1.76
C PHE A 158 -2.52 1.97 -1.86
N PRO A 159 -3.85 2.01 -1.75
CA PRO A 159 -4.57 3.29 -1.75
C PRO A 159 -4.16 4.19 -0.59
N ALA A 160 -4.00 3.64 0.62
CA ALA A 160 -3.52 4.40 1.77
C ALA A 160 -2.06 4.84 1.59
N LEU A 161 -1.20 3.96 1.08
CA LEU A 161 0.20 4.28 0.76
C LEU A 161 0.31 5.48 -0.18
N TYR A 162 -0.54 5.57 -1.20
CA TYR A 162 -0.57 6.70 -2.13
C TYR A 162 -0.71 8.04 -1.38
N PHE A 163 -1.65 8.14 -0.45
CA PHE A 163 -1.83 9.35 0.35
C PHE A 163 -0.65 9.64 1.27
N SER A 164 -0.05 8.62 1.87
CA SER A 164 1.13 8.81 2.73
C SER A 164 2.36 9.26 1.94
N LEU A 165 2.50 8.85 0.67
CA LEU A 165 3.55 9.31 -0.23
C LEU A 165 3.41 10.79 -0.59
N LEU A 166 2.18 11.21 -0.92
CA LEU A 166 1.90 12.63 -1.15
C LEU A 166 2.18 13.46 0.10
N LEU A 167 1.80 12.93 1.26
CA LEU A 167 2.08 13.57 2.54
C LEU A 167 3.60 13.67 2.82
N PHE A 168 4.36 12.62 2.50
CA PHE A 168 5.83 12.63 2.64
C PHE A 168 6.46 13.75 1.82
N SER A 169 6.09 13.86 0.57
CA SER A 169 6.59 14.92 -0.31
C SER A 169 6.18 16.31 0.19
N TYR A 170 4.95 16.45 0.64
CA TYR A 170 4.40 17.69 1.16
C TYR A 170 5.10 18.16 2.44
N VAL A 171 5.26 17.27 3.40
CA VAL A 171 5.94 17.54 4.68
C VAL A 171 7.40 17.89 4.44
N LEU A 172 8.08 17.15 3.55
CA LEU A 172 9.47 17.43 3.21
C LEU A 172 9.61 18.82 2.57
N ASP A 173 8.74 19.17 1.62
CA ASP A 173 8.75 20.49 0.98
C ASP A 173 8.44 21.61 1.98
N HIS A 174 7.52 21.40 2.91
CA HIS A 174 7.21 22.34 3.97
C HIS A 174 8.44 22.70 4.82
N PHE A 175 9.23 21.70 5.23
CA PHE A 175 10.46 21.96 6.00
C PHE A 175 11.57 22.59 5.15
N LEU A 176 11.58 22.32 3.86
CA LEU A 176 12.55 22.89 2.93
C LEU A 176 12.15 24.27 2.38
N ALA A 177 10.94 24.74 2.66
CA ALA A 177 10.42 25.99 2.09
C ALA A 177 11.32 27.22 2.35
N ARG A 178 11.98 27.25 3.52
CA ARG A 178 12.91 28.33 3.92
C ARG A 178 14.39 28.01 3.66
N ALA A 179 14.68 26.82 3.09
CA ALA A 179 16.04 26.43 2.77
C ALA A 179 16.53 27.09 1.47
N SER A 180 17.85 27.20 1.30
CA SER A 180 18.43 27.65 0.03
C SER A 180 18.06 26.70 -1.12
N ALA A 181 18.01 27.23 -2.35
CA ALA A 181 17.76 26.43 -3.53
C ALA A 181 18.74 25.25 -3.65
N ARG A 182 20.01 25.46 -3.33
CA ARG A 182 21.04 24.42 -3.31
C ARG A 182 20.70 23.30 -2.30
N THR A 183 20.29 23.67 -1.08
CA THR A 183 19.89 22.70 -0.04
C THR A 183 18.67 21.90 -0.48
N ARG A 184 17.66 22.58 -1.04
CA ARG A 184 16.45 21.90 -1.57
C ARG A 184 16.81 20.88 -2.64
N THR A 185 17.58 21.29 -3.65
CA THR A 185 18.02 20.40 -4.72
C THR A 185 18.83 19.24 -4.17
N MET A 186 19.75 19.47 -3.24
CA MET A 186 20.56 18.42 -2.64
C MET A 186 19.69 17.39 -1.90
N VAL A 187 18.74 17.84 -1.05
CA VAL A 187 17.87 16.92 -0.28
C VAL A 187 17.00 16.10 -1.21
N TRP A 188 16.38 16.73 -2.23
CA TRP A 188 15.58 15.98 -3.21
C TRP A 188 16.44 15.02 -4.03
N SER A 189 17.63 15.41 -4.44
CA SER A 189 18.54 14.51 -5.16
C SER A 189 18.96 13.31 -4.33
N VAL A 190 19.24 13.50 -3.04
CA VAL A 190 19.55 12.40 -2.11
C VAL A 190 18.34 11.48 -1.92
N ALA A 191 17.15 12.06 -1.74
CA ALA A 191 15.93 11.28 -1.60
C ALA A 191 15.66 10.41 -2.84
N PHE A 192 15.73 10.99 -4.05
CA PHE A 192 15.58 10.24 -5.30
C PHE A 192 16.67 9.19 -5.51
N ALA A 193 17.92 9.53 -5.19
CA ALA A 193 19.04 8.58 -5.27
C ALA A 193 18.84 7.39 -4.32
N ALA A 194 18.37 7.64 -3.09
CA ALA A 194 18.07 6.60 -2.11
C ALA A 194 16.93 5.68 -2.58
N VAL A 195 15.86 6.24 -3.14
CA VAL A 195 14.75 5.47 -3.74
C VAL A 195 15.24 4.65 -4.92
N GLY A 196 16.02 5.25 -5.82
CA GLY A 196 16.58 4.58 -6.99
C GLY A 196 17.53 3.44 -6.62
N PHE A 197 18.43 3.69 -5.67
CA PHE A 197 19.34 2.66 -5.16
C PHE A 197 18.57 1.49 -4.52
N THR A 198 17.60 1.80 -3.66
CA THR A 198 16.79 0.76 -3.02
C THR A 198 15.96 -0.02 -4.04
N PHE A 199 15.43 0.64 -5.06
CA PHE A 199 14.73 -0.03 -6.16
C PHE A 199 15.65 -1.00 -6.90
N LEU A 200 16.86 -0.55 -7.28
CA LEU A 200 17.85 -1.41 -7.95
C LEU A 200 18.32 -2.55 -7.05
N PHE A 201 18.45 -2.31 -5.76
CA PHE A 201 18.85 -3.35 -4.80
C PHE A 201 17.79 -4.46 -4.70
N PHE A 202 16.50 -4.11 -4.75
CA PHE A 202 15.39 -5.07 -4.70
C PHE A 202 14.81 -5.42 -6.09
N TRP A 203 15.52 -5.08 -7.17
CA TRP A 203 15.05 -5.28 -8.55
C TRP A 203 14.48 -6.67 -8.82
N ASP A 204 15.20 -7.73 -8.41
CA ASP A 204 14.81 -9.10 -8.69
C ASP A 204 13.45 -9.49 -8.07
N THR A 205 13.04 -8.86 -6.98
CA THR A 205 11.74 -9.14 -6.37
C THR A 205 10.57 -8.80 -7.31
N SER A 206 10.73 -7.76 -8.13
CA SER A 206 9.71 -7.27 -9.06
C SER A 206 9.82 -7.87 -10.46
N TYR A 207 11.05 -8.17 -10.93
CA TYR A 207 11.29 -8.64 -12.29
C TYR A 207 11.55 -10.14 -12.39
N GLY A 208 11.57 -10.81 -11.27
CA GLY A 208 11.66 -12.27 -11.17
C GLY A 208 12.97 -12.78 -10.59
N ILE A 209 12.85 -13.48 -9.48
CA ILE A 209 13.94 -14.21 -8.83
C ILE A 209 14.09 -15.54 -9.54
N ARG A 210 15.25 -15.77 -10.13
CA ARG A 210 15.58 -17.00 -10.84
C ARG A 210 16.46 -17.89 -9.95
N GLY A 211 16.20 -19.18 -9.97
CA GLY A 211 16.94 -20.17 -9.17
C GLY A 211 16.59 -20.13 -7.69
N SER A 212 17.55 -20.48 -6.82
CA SER A 212 17.35 -20.51 -5.37
C SER A 212 17.24 -19.11 -4.77
N ALA A 213 16.11 -18.81 -4.18
CA ALA A 213 15.91 -17.55 -3.44
C ALA A 213 16.84 -17.47 -2.23
N ASN A 214 17.21 -18.61 -1.64
CA ASN A 214 18.07 -18.69 -0.47
C ASN A 214 19.50 -18.19 -0.76
N GLU A 215 19.97 -18.34 -1.99
CA GLU A 215 21.29 -17.86 -2.38
C GLU A 215 21.27 -16.40 -2.84
N THR A 216 20.30 -16.04 -3.67
CA THR A 216 20.23 -14.73 -4.32
C THR A 216 19.69 -13.63 -3.43
N MET A 217 18.81 -13.96 -2.47
CA MET A 217 18.07 -12.99 -1.65
C MET A 217 18.53 -12.88 -0.20
N LYS A 218 19.53 -13.67 0.23
CA LYS A 218 20.02 -13.67 1.61
C LYS A 218 20.40 -12.29 2.15
N ALA A 219 21.10 -11.49 1.35
CA ALA A 219 21.48 -10.12 1.72
C ALA A 219 20.31 -9.12 1.70
N ARG A 220 19.18 -9.48 1.08
CA ARG A 220 18.01 -8.63 0.87
C ARG A 220 16.88 -8.91 1.88
N GLN A 221 17.01 -9.94 2.68
CA GLN A 221 16.07 -10.23 3.76
C GLN A 221 16.42 -9.40 5.00
N TRP A 222 16.07 -8.10 4.99
CA TRP A 222 16.33 -7.22 6.12
C TRP A 222 15.45 -7.51 7.35
N ARG A 223 14.34 -8.21 7.16
CA ARG A 223 13.44 -8.64 8.23
C ARG A 223 13.12 -10.13 8.08
N ALA A 224 13.19 -10.87 9.15
CA ALA A 224 12.83 -12.30 9.16
C ALA A 224 11.39 -12.53 8.68
N ALA A 225 10.46 -11.63 9.05
CA ALA A 225 9.06 -11.73 8.67
C ALA A 225 8.77 -11.46 7.18
N TRP A 226 9.76 -11.07 6.38
CA TRP A 226 9.57 -10.93 4.94
C TRP A 226 9.46 -12.28 4.22
N ASN A 227 9.94 -13.37 4.81
CA ASN A 227 9.83 -14.73 4.23
C ASN A 227 10.26 -14.82 2.76
N ILE A 228 11.27 -14.05 2.35
CA ILE A 228 11.83 -14.11 0.99
C ILE A 228 12.62 -15.41 0.82
N ILE A 229 13.31 -15.81 1.89
CA ILE A 229 14.08 -17.04 1.96
C ILE A 229 13.15 -18.12 2.52
N ASP A 230 13.15 -19.29 1.90
CA ASP A 230 12.53 -20.47 2.44
C ASP A 230 13.43 -21.05 3.55
N ASP A 231 13.17 -20.69 4.79
CA ASP A 231 13.66 -21.45 5.94
C ASP A 231 12.86 -22.78 6.08
N HIS A 232 12.49 -23.38 4.96
CA HIS A 232 11.94 -24.72 5.01
C HIS A 232 13.05 -25.66 5.48
N LYS A 233 13.03 -25.95 6.77
CA LYS A 233 13.40 -27.31 7.21
C LYS A 233 12.63 -28.25 6.30
N PRO A 234 13.31 -29.17 5.60
CA PRO A 234 12.60 -30.15 4.81
C PRO A 234 11.57 -30.78 5.76
N ASN A 235 10.30 -30.58 5.46
CA ASN A 235 9.28 -31.39 6.12
C ASN A 235 9.67 -32.81 5.79
N THR A 236 10.33 -33.45 6.75
CA THR A 236 10.42 -34.88 6.82
C THR A 236 9.01 -35.39 6.62
N ALA A 237 8.85 -36.02 5.48
CA ALA A 237 7.64 -36.68 5.00
C ALA A 237 6.87 -37.39 6.12
N PHE A 238 5.54 -37.23 6.05
CA PHE A 238 4.69 -38.42 6.17
C PHE A 238 3.53 -38.26 5.18
#